data_fb20a626490688426510ebd1fd7caa10
#
_entry.id   fb20a626490688426510ebd1fd7caa10
#
_cell.length_a   1.000
_cell.length_b   1.000
_cell.length_c   1.000
_cell.angle_alpha   90.00
_cell.angle_beta   90.00
_cell.angle_gamma   90.00
#
_symmetry.space_group_name_H-M   'P 1'
#
loop_
_entity.id
_entity.type
_entity.pdbx_description
1 polymer ?
#
loop_
_entity_poly.entity_id
_entity_poly.type
_entity_poly.pdbx_seq_one_letter_code
_entity_poly.pdbx_strand_id
1 'polypeptide(L)'
;MAEKRPLPVYSRRLREAREVYGLSQRTLGIKAGLDDFVASTRVNRYETGVHQPDLQTLKQLAGVLELPVAYFYAEDDGLAQTILEYARQGKGEP
;
A
#
# COMPACT_ATOMS: atom_id res chain seq x y z
N MET A 1 -11.50 -28.08 7.04
CA MET A 1 -10.64 -27.24 6.26
C MET A 1 -11.02 -25.77 6.33
N ALA A 2 -10.08 -24.96 6.63
CA ALA A 2 -10.36 -23.55 6.80
C ALA A 2 -10.63 -22.89 5.47
N GLU A 3 -11.65 -22.09 5.42
CA GLU A 3 -11.93 -21.28 4.28
C GLU A 3 -10.92 -20.16 4.16
N LYS A 4 -10.43 -19.95 2.97
CA LYS A 4 -9.56 -18.82 2.75
C LYS A 4 -10.42 -17.61 2.47
N ARG A 5 -10.25 -16.60 3.26
CA ARG A 5 -10.91 -15.34 3.00
C ARG A 5 -10.09 -14.56 2.00
N PRO A 6 -10.74 -13.87 1.07
CA PRO A 6 -9.98 -12.98 0.19
C PRO A 6 -9.32 -11.90 1.03
N LEU A 7 -8.14 -11.50 0.61
CA LEU A 7 -7.46 -10.41 1.27
C LEU A 7 -8.22 -9.11 1.06
N PRO A 8 -8.22 -8.22 2.04
CA PRO A 8 -8.73 -6.88 1.80
C PRO A 8 -7.99 -6.22 0.64
N VAL A 9 -8.68 -5.35 -0.07
CA VAL A 9 -8.07 -4.72 -1.24
C VAL A 9 -6.80 -3.96 -0.88
N TYR A 10 -6.78 -3.26 0.25
CA TYR A 10 -5.61 -2.49 0.61
C TYR A 10 -4.38 -3.39 0.81
N SER A 11 -4.60 -4.63 1.29
CA SER A 11 -3.51 -5.58 1.52
C SER A 11 -2.84 -5.96 0.22
N ARG A 12 -3.64 -6.34 -0.75
CA ARG A 12 -3.14 -6.73 -2.05
C ARG A 12 -2.47 -5.57 -2.77
N ARG A 13 -3.13 -4.40 -2.76
CA ARG A 13 -2.58 -3.21 -3.42
C ARG A 13 -1.25 -2.78 -2.79
N LEU A 14 -1.18 -2.83 -1.46
CA LEU A 14 0.04 -2.43 -0.77
C LEU A 14 1.21 -3.33 -1.15
N ARG A 15 0.98 -4.64 -1.12
CA ARG A 15 2.03 -5.57 -1.46
C ARG A 15 2.49 -5.42 -2.91
N GLU A 16 1.54 -5.34 -3.83
CA GLU A 16 1.87 -5.19 -5.23
C GLU A 16 2.65 -3.92 -5.50
N ALA A 17 2.20 -2.82 -4.91
CA ALA A 17 2.87 -1.53 -5.12
C ALA A 17 4.27 -1.55 -4.53
N ARG A 18 4.41 -2.14 -3.34
CA ARG A 18 5.73 -2.25 -2.70
C ARG A 18 6.69 -3.05 -3.56
N GLU A 19 6.22 -4.18 -4.09
CA GLU A 19 7.08 -5.03 -4.91
C GLU A 19 7.48 -4.36 -6.20
N VAL A 20 6.54 -3.67 -6.82
CA VAL A 20 6.85 -2.92 -8.05
C VAL A 20 7.85 -1.80 -7.78
N TYR A 21 7.69 -1.11 -6.65
CA TYR A 21 8.61 -0.04 -6.28
C TYR A 21 9.98 -0.57 -5.88
N GLY A 22 10.05 -1.85 -5.48
CA GLY A 22 11.32 -2.49 -5.19
C GLY A 22 11.79 -2.38 -3.74
N LEU A 23 10.87 -2.17 -2.80
CA LEU A 23 11.23 -2.03 -1.40
C LEU A 23 10.91 -3.29 -0.62
N SER A 24 11.73 -3.57 0.41
CA SER A 24 11.38 -4.57 1.40
C SER A 24 10.29 -4.03 2.31
N GLN A 25 9.63 -4.92 3.04
CA GLN A 25 8.63 -4.49 4.03
C GLN A 25 9.26 -3.57 5.06
N ARG A 26 10.45 -3.92 5.52
CA ARG A 26 11.13 -3.12 6.53
C ARG A 26 11.46 -1.73 6.02
N THR A 27 12.04 -1.65 4.82
CA THR A 27 12.42 -0.36 4.27
C THR A 27 11.20 0.51 4.02
N LEU A 28 10.13 -0.07 3.48
CA LEU A 28 8.90 0.70 3.30
C LEU A 28 8.40 1.24 4.63
N GLY A 29 8.37 0.40 5.66
CA GLY A 29 7.88 0.84 6.96
C GLY A 29 8.72 1.96 7.54
N ILE A 30 10.04 1.84 7.48
CA ILE A 30 10.93 2.85 8.02
C ILE A 30 10.74 4.17 7.26
N LYS A 31 10.70 4.12 5.94
CA LYS A 31 10.50 5.33 5.14
C LYS A 31 9.16 5.99 5.44
N ALA A 32 8.17 5.21 5.81
CA ALA A 32 6.84 5.73 6.14
C ALA A 32 6.75 6.24 7.58
N GLY A 33 7.85 6.16 8.34
CA GLY A 33 7.88 6.70 9.70
C GLY A 33 7.60 5.70 10.80
N LEU A 34 7.53 4.40 10.47
CA LEU A 34 7.33 3.39 11.51
C LEU A 34 8.65 3.11 12.22
N ASP A 35 8.53 2.76 13.51
CA ASP A 35 9.69 2.39 14.31
C ASP A 35 10.39 1.19 13.68
N ASP A 36 11.73 1.25 13.63
CA ASP A 36 12.54 0.21 13.00
C ASP A 36 12.23 -1.17 13.54
N PHE A 37 12.02 -1.30 14.88
CA PHE A 37 11.76 -2.61 15.48
C PHE A 37 10.48 -3.25 15.01
N VAL A 38 9.49 -2.45 14.59
CA VAL A 38 8.18 -2.98 14.24
C VAL A 38 7.86 -2.80 12.77
N ALA A 39 8.71 -2.15 12.02
CA ALA A 39 8.37 -1.75 10.65
C ALA A 39 8.02 -2.96 9.78
N SER A 40 8.88 -3.95 9.73
CA SER A 40 8.63 -5.13 8.91
C SER A 40 7.38 -5.87 9.34
N THR A 41 7.23 -6.08 10.65
CA THR A 41 6.07 -6.80 11.17
C THR A 41 4.78 -6.05 10.89
N ARG A 42 4.78 -4.74 11.07
CA ARG A 42 3.57 -3.97 10.83
C ARG A 42 3.17 -3.98 9.36
N VAL A 43 4.13 -3.76 8.47
CA VAL A 43 3.83 -3.80 7.04
C VAL A 43 3.33 -5.18 6.64
N ASN A 44 3.97 -6.23 7.16
CA ASN A 44 3.52 -7.59 6.88
C ASN A 44 2.07 -7.81 7.29
N ARG A 45 1.68 -7.34 8.48
CA ARG A 45 0.32 -7.49 8.96
C ARG A 45 -0.68 -6.73 8.11
N TYR A 46 -0.29 -5.59 7.56
CA TYR A 46 -1.15 -4.88 6.62
C TYR A 46 -1.29 -5.67 5.32
N GLU A 47 -0.20 -6.27 4.83
CA GLU A 47 -0.23 -6.99 3.56
C GLU A 47 -0.93 -8.33 3.66
N THR A 48 -1.02 -8.89 4.86
CA THR A 48 -1.68 -10.18 5.06
C THR A 48 -3.11 -10.03 5.57
N GLY A 49 -3.57 -8.80 5.74
CA GLY A 49 -4.94 -8.55 6.17
C GLY A 49 -5.18 -8.73 7.65
N VAL A 50 -4.12 -8.95 8.44
CA VAL A 50 -4.25 -9.12 9.88
C VAL A 50 -4.63 -7.81 10.56
N HIS A 51 -4.04 -6.71 10.13
CA HIS A 51 -4.35 -5.39 10.65
C HIS A 51 -4.63 -4.45 9.50
N GLN A 52 -5.52 -3.50 9.75
CA GLN A 52 -5.79 -2.44 8.77
C GLN A 52 -5.03 -1.19 9.21
N PRO A 53 -4.26 -0.58 8.31
CA PRO A 53 -3.62 0.68 8.67
C PRO A 53 -4.68 1.77 8.81
N ASP A 54 -4.49 2.67 9.77
CA ASP A 54 -5.37 3.82 9.82
C ASP A 54 -5.03 4.75 8.66
N LEU A 55 -5.88 5.75 8.45
CA LEU A 55 -5.71 6.61 7.29
C LEU A 55 -4.38 7.34 7.31
N GLN A 56 -3.95 7.81 8.46
CA GLN A 56 -2.68 8.52 8.56
C GLN A 56 -1.52 7.63 8.16
N THR A 57 -1.50 6.40 8.66
CA THR A 57 -0.44 5.45 8.32
C THR A 57 -0.49 5.11 6.84
N LEU A 58 -1.69 4.90 6.31
CA LEU A 58 -1.80 4.58 4.88
C LEU A 58 -1.32 5.74 4.02
N LYS A 59 -1.61 6.99 4.42
CA LYS A 59 -1.09 8.14 3.70
C LYS A 59 0.42 8.16 3.69
N GLN A 60 1.04 7.79 4.79
CA GLN A 60 2.50 7.75 4.86
C GLN A 60 3.07 6.67 3.96
N LEU A 61 2.46 5.48 3.97
CA LEU A 61 2.90 4.40 3.10
C LEU A 61 2.70 4.77 1.62
N ALA A 62 1.55 5.33 1.31
CA ALA A 62 1.24 5.75 -0.06
C ALA A 62 2.23 6.81 -0.53
N GLY A 63 2.59 7.73 0.34
CA GLY A 63 3.55 8.77 0.00
C GLY A 63 4.91 8.21 -0.39
N VAL A 64 5.39 7.21 0.35
CA VAL A 64 6.64 6.56 0.01
C VAL A 64 6.55 5.90 -1.36
N LEU A 65 5.41 5.28 -1.66
CA LEU A 65 5.22 4.57 -2.92
C LEU A 65 4.77 5.49 -4.05
N GLU A 66 4.60 6.77 -3.75
CA GLU A 66 4.21 7.80 -4.73
C GLU A 66 2.87 7.50 -5.38
N LEU A 67 1.92 7.03 -4.57
CA LEU A 67 0.59 6.67 -5.04
C LEU A 67 -0.47 7.40 -4.24
N PRO A 68 -1.60 7.73 -4.87
CA PRO A 68 -2.71 8.31 -4.12
C PRO A 68 -3.36 7.26 -3.22
N VAL A 69 -3.89 7.68 -2.08
CA VAL A 69 -4.57 6.77 -1.16
C VAL A 69 -5.70 6.02 -1.86
N ALA A 70 -6.40 6.68 -2.78
CA ALA A 70 -7.51 6.06 -3.48
C ALA A 70 -7.12 4.76 -4.19
N TYR A 71 -5.88 4.65 -4.63
CA TYR A 71 -5.41 3.42 -5.28
C TYR A 71 -5.60 2.20 -4.38
N PHE A 72 -5.37 2.37 -3.08
CA PHE A 72 -5.41 1.24 -2.15
C PHE A 72 -6.82 0.78 -1.82
N TYR A 73 -7.81 1.60 -2.14
CA TYR A 73 -9.22 1.24 -1.91
C TYR A 73 -9.95 0.86 -3.19
N ALA A 74 -9.29 0.89 -4.32
CA ALA A 74 -9.92 0.55 -5.59
C ALA A 74 -9.97 -0.95 -5.75
N GLU A 75 -11.15 -1.54 -5.59
CA GLU A 75 -11.30 -2.98 -5.68
C GLU A 75 -11.21 -3.48 -7.12
N ASP A 76 -11.73 -2.69 -8.04
CA ASP A 76 -11.68 -3.04 -9.46
C ASP A 76 -10.29 -2.75 -10.03
N ASP A 77 -9.69 -3.73 -10.69
CA ASP A 77 -8.35 -3.56 -11.23
C ASP A 77 -8.29 -2.49 -12.31
N GLY A 78 -9.34 -2.37 -13.11
CA GLY A 78 -9.40 -1.33 -14.13
C GLY A 78 -9.42 0.06 -13.50
N LEU A 79 -10.20 0.23 -12.44
CA LEU A 79 -10.22 1.50 -11.74
C LEU A 79 -8.86 1.80 -11.13
N ALA A 80 -8.25 0.80 -10.49
CA ALA A 80 -6.93 1.00 -9.91
C ALA A 80 -5.92 1.44 -10.98
N GLN A 81 -5.96 0.82 -12.15
CA GLN A 81 -5.06 1.19 -13.23
C GLN A 81 -5.31 2.62 -13.68
N THR A 82 -6.58 3.02 -13.78
CA THR A 82 -6.93 4.39 -14.14
C THR A 82 -6.38 5.38 -13.14
N ILE A 83 -6.48 5.05 -11.84
CA ILE A 83 -5.94 5.92 -10.81
C ILE A 83 -4.43 6.06 -10.94
N LEU A 84 -3.73 4.94 -11.21
CA LEU A 84 -2.29 5.00 -11.43
C LEU A 84 -1.93 5.90 -12.60
N GLU A 85 -2.64 5.75 -13.69
CA GLU A 85 -2.37 6.55 -14.88
C GLU A 85 -2.64 8.02 -14.63
N TYR A 86 -3.73 8.31 -13.93
CA TYR A 86 -4.04 9.69 -13.58
C TYR A 86 -2.95 10.28 -12.70
N ALA A 87 -2.49 9.52 -11.71
CA ALA A 87 -1.47 9.99 -10.79
C ALA A 87 -0.17 10.26 -11.54
N ARG A 88 0.18 9.41 -12.48
CA ARG A 88 1.40 9.62 -13.27
C ARG A 88 1.29 10.85 -14.16
N GLN A 89 0.13 11.06 -14.76
CA GLN A 89 -0.07 12.22 -15.62
C GLN A 89 -0.09 13.52 -14.84
N GLY A 90 -0.70 13.49 -13.66
CA GLY A 90 -0.80 14.69 -12.84
C GLY A 90 0.49 15.06 -12.15
N LYS A 91 1.42 14.14 -12.09
CA LYS A 91 2.65 14.40 -11.41
C LYS A 91 3.48 15.37 -12.20
N GLY A 92 3.91 16.44 -11.57
CA GLY A 92 4.69 17.44 -12.24
C GLY A 92 3.88 18.46 -12.99
N GLU A 93 2.59 18.35 -12.98
CA GLU A 93 1.74 19.36 -13.58
C GLU A 93 1.79 20.63 -12.76
N PRO A 94 1.88 21.77 -13.40
CA PRO A 94 1.91 23.03 -12.67
C PRO A 94 0.59 23.33 -12.01
#